data_c6f3d4d9f5a9f33b49a9886572150bc1
#
_entry.id   c6f3d4d9f5a9f33b49a9886572150bc1
#
_cell.length_a   1.000
_cell.length_b   1.000
_cell.length_c   1.000
_cell.angle_alpha   90.00
_cell.angle_beta   90.00
_cell.angle_gamma   90.00
#
_symmetry.space_group_name_H-M   'P 1'
#
loop_
_entity.id
_entity.type
_entity.pdbx_description
1 polymer ?
#
loop_
_entity_poly.entity_id
_entity_poly.type
_entity_poly.pdbx_seq_one_letter_code
_entity_poly.pdbx_strand_id
1 'polypeptide(L)'
;MDGSIFSSIGFVNGNTNSSLTNNYSYTDNKVLSGFNYYRLKQVDLDGNFRYSSTIRLDFKNFGWAIMGNPVNSNTWIQLQLAKTSVVDVQVMGADGRIVKSIHKGTMDIGTYSMPLNAGNLTPGTYIVRLIVDKVSFIKKVIK
;
A
#
# COMPACT_ATOMS: atom_id res chain seq x y z
N MET A 1 2.07 9.62 -8.29
CA MET A 1 3.10 9.71 -9.36
C MET A 1 2.48 9.13 -10.61
N ASP A 2 2.63 9.81 -11.73
CA ASP A 2 2.01 9.46 -13.03
C ASP A 2 2.91 8.60 -13.94
N GLY A 3 4.09 8.19 -13.47
CA GLY A 3 5.05 7.42 -14.26
C GLY A 3 5.80 8.22 -15.33
N SER A 4 5.80 9.55 -15.26
CA SER A 4 6.48 10.41 -16.24
C SER A 4 7.96 10.62 -15.95
N ILE A 5 8.38 10.56 -14.67
CA ILE A 5 9.76 10.77 -14.24
C ILE A 5 10.31 9.47 -13.65
N PHE A 6 11.44 8.99 -14.16
CA PHE A 6 12.12 7.80 -13.67
C PHE A 6 13.49 8.17 -13.09
N SER A 7 13.82 7.56 -11.95
CA SER A 7 15.17 7.59 -11.36
C SER A 7 15.80 6.21 -11.39
N SER A 8 17.12 6.14 -11.54
CA SER A 8 17.82 4.85 -11.43
C SER A 8 17.78 4.37 -9.98
N ILE A 9 17.38 3.12 -9.78
CA ILE A 9 17.34 2.45 -8.47
C ILE A 9 18.47 1.45 -8.29
N GLY A 10 19.15 1.09 -9.38
CA GLY A 10 20.29 0.17 -9.34
C GLY A 10 20.85 -0.15 -10.71
N PHE A 11 21.94 -0.90 -10.70
CA PHE A 11 22.64 -1.35 -11.90
C PHE A 11 23.08 -2.81 -11.71
N VAL A 12 22.97 -3.59 -12.78
CA VAL A 12 23.44 -4.99 -12.84
C VAL A 12 24.35 -5.12 -14.06
N ASN A 13 25.56 -5.60 -13.86
CA ASN A 13 26.48 -5.84 -14.97
C ASN A 13 25.94 -6.96 -15.86
N GLY A 14 25.88 -6.70 -17.16
CA GLY A 14 25.54 -7.70 -18.18
C GLY A 14 26.75 -8.51 -18.64
N ASN A 15 26.51 -9.69 -19.18
CA ASN A 15 27.50 -10.46 -19.91
C ASN A 15 27.68 -9.90 -21.31
N THR A 16 28.89 -9.55 -21.69
CA THR A 16 29.19 -8.74 -22.85
C THR A 16 28.91 -9.43 -24.18
N ASN A 17 29.16 -10.73 -24.33
CA ASN A 17 28.87 -11.48 -25.56
C ASN A 17 28.49 -12.91 -25.19
N SER A 18 27.22 -13.17 -25.05
CA SER A 18 26.73 -14.54 -24.77
C SER A 18 25.67 -14.95 -25.79
N SER A 19 25.90 -16.12 -26.40
CA SER A 19 24.84 -16.79 -27.17
C SER A 19 23.84 -17.53 -26.29
N LEU A 20 24.07 -17.57 -24.97
CA LEU A 20 23.19 -18.20 -24.00
C LEU A 20 22.28 -17.19 -23.34
N THR A 21 21.08 -17.64 -22.96
CA THR A 21 20.16 -16.83 -22.17
C THR A 21 20.76 -16.55 -20.80
N ASN A 22 20.86 -15.26 -20.45
CA ASN A 22 21.33 -14.81 -19.14
C ASN A 22 20.15 -14.28 -18.33
N ASN A 23 20.08 -14.70 -17.07
CA ASN A 23 19.09 -14.21 -16.13
C ASN A 23 19.73 -13.19 -15.18
N TYR A 24 19.06 -12.05 -15.03
CA TYR A 24 19.49 -10.98 -14.13
C TYR A 24 18.39 -10.68 -13.14
N SER A 25 18.76 -10.33 -11.92
CA SER A 25 17.80 -9.92 -10.88
C SER A 25 18.32 -8.71 -10.13
N TYR A 26 17.39 -7.86 -9.73
CA TYR A 26 17.64 -6.72 -8.84
C TYR A 26 16.47 -6.58 -7.87
N THR A 27 16.75 -6.40 -6.58
CA THR A 27 15.73 -6.22 -5.54
C THR A 27 15.64 -4.75 -5.15
N ASP A 28 14.46 -4.15 -5.35
CA ASP A 28 14.17 -2.81 -4.83
C ASP A 28 13.78 -2.90 -3.35
N ASN A 29 14.68 -2.44 -2.47
CA ASN A 29 14.46 -2.41 -1.02
C ASN A 29 13.76 -1.12 -0.54
N LYS A 30 13.41 -0.20 -1.46
CA LYS A 30 12.80 1.09 -1.14
C LYS A 30 11.45 1.28 -1.82
N VAL A 31 10.73 0.19 -2.08
CA VAL A 31 9.42 0.20 -2.73
C VAL A 31 8.45 1.13 -2.00
N LEU A 32 7.79 2.01 -2.73
CA LEU A 32 6.75 2.88 -2.19
C LEU A 32 5.43 2.12 -2.07
N SER A 33 4.61 2.47 -1.08
CA SER A 33 3.24 1.95 -1.02
C SER A 33 2.41 2.51 -2.17
N GLY A 34 1.60 1.67 -2.81
CA GLY A 34 0.78 2.00 -3.95
C GLY A 34 1.42 1.63 -5.29
N PHE A 35 1.12 2.40 -6.31
CA PHE A 35 1.61 2.09 -7.65
C PHE A 35 3.06 2.51 -7.82
N ASN A 36 3.89 1.54 -8.19
CA ASN A 36 5.27 1.72 -8.58
C ASN A 36 5.41 1.38 -10.06
N TYR A 37 6.18 2.17 -10.78
CA TYR A 37 6.40 2.02 -12.20
C TYR A 37 7.87 1.71 -12.44
N TYR A 38 8.14 0.63 -13.15
CA TYR A 38 9.50 0.16 -13.42
C TYR A 38 9.72 0.00 -14.92
N ARG A 39 10.92 0.30 -15.36
CA ARG A 39 11.44 -0.04 -16.68
C ARG A 39 12.91 -0.36 -16.58
N LEU A 40 13.39 -1.19 -17.49
CA LEU A 40 14.81 -1.46 -17.66
C LEU A 40 15.40 -0.44 -18.63
N LYS A 41 16.63 -0.02 -18.35
CA LYS A 41 17.50 0.67 -19.29
C LYS A 41 18.65 -0.28 -19.62
N GLN A 42 18.63 -0.89 -20.80
CA GLN A 42 19.75 -1.65 -21.32
C GLN A 42 20.74 -0.67 -21.95
N VAL A 43 22.00 -0.76 -21.54
CA VAL A 43 23.07 0.08 -22.08
C VAL A 43 24.08 -0.85 -22.73
N ASP A 44 24.38 -0.61 -24.01
CA ASP A 44 25.35 -1.35 -24.78
C ASP A 44 26.78 -0.80 -24.53
N LEU A 45 27.80 -1.54 -24.92
CA LEU A 45 29.22 -1.17 -24.66
C LEU A 45 29.63 0.16 -25.33
N ASP A 46 28.96 0.55 -26.41
CA ASP A 46 29.19 1.79 -27.13
C ASP A 46 28.46 3.00 -26.49
N GLY A 47 27.74 2.78 -25.39
CA GLY A 47 26.97 3.80 -24.68
C GLY A 47 25.54 4.02 -25.21
N ASN A 48 25.16 3.38 -26.29
CA ASN A 48 23.78 3.38 -26.77
C ASN A 48 22.88 2.67 -25.76
N PHE A 49 21.62 3.08 -25.69
CA PHE A 49 20.70 2.47 -24.75
C PHE A 49 19.29 2.30 -25.32
N ARG A 50 18.54 1.37 -24.74
CA ARG A 50 17.11 1.14 -24.98
C ARG A 50 16.38 1.00 -23.66
N TYR A 51 15.08 1.38 -23.68
CA TYR A 51 14.19 1.12 -22.55
C TYR A 51 13.26 -0.06 -22.88
N SER A 52 12.98 -0.87 -21.87
CA SER A 52 11.84 -1.81 -21.94
C SER A 52 10.51 -1.06 -21.88
N SER A 53 9.42 -1.77 -22.13
CA SER A 53 8.09 -1.30 -21.73
C SER A 53 8.05 -1.02 -20.23
N THR A 54 7.28 -0.01 -19.82
CA THR A 54 7.04 0.29 -18.43
C THR A 54 6.03 -0.71 -17.85
N ILE A 55 6.37 -1.32 -16.72
CA ILE A 55 5.45 -2.13 -15.94
C ILE A 55 4.97 -1.35 -14.71
N ARG A 56 3.71 -1.57 -14.33
CA ARG A 56 3.11 -1.01 -13.12
C ARG A 56 2.86 -2.14 -12.13
N LEU A 57 3.38 -1.99 -10.93
CA LEU A 57 3.12 -2.89 -9.80
C LEU A 57 2.38 -2.14 -8.70
N ASP A 58 1.34 -2.75 -8.16
CA ASP A 58 0.63 -2.23 -6.97
C ASP A 58 1.21 -2.92 -5.73
N PHE A 59 2.10 -2.21 -5.05
CA PHE A 59 2.74 -2.72 -3.84
C PHE A 59 2.01 -2.21 -2.60
N LYS A 60 1.26 -3.09 -1.98
CA LYS A 60 0.57 -2.82 -0.72
C LYS A 60 1.43 -3.27 0.44
N ASN A 61 2.00 -2.31 1.18
CA ASN A 61 2.72 -2.59 2.43
C ASN A 61 1.79 -3.05 3.55
N PHE A 62 0.50 -3.17 3.29
CA PHE A 62 -0.48 -3.62 4.24
C PHE A 62 -1.72 -4.19 3.53
N GLY A 63 -2.46 -5.02 4.25
CA GLY A 63 -3.80 -5.45 3.88
C GLY A 63 -4.79 -5.01 4.96
N TRP A 64 -6.03 -4.64 4.60
CA TRP A 64 -7.04 -4.38 5.60
C TRP A 64 -8.45 -4.74 5.14
N ALA A 65 -9.26 -5.18 6.09
CA ALA A 65 -10.65 -5.56 5.87
C ALA A 65 -11.52 -5.11 7.06
N ILE A 66 -12.79 -4.90 6.79
CA ILE A 66 -13.82 -4.76 7.81
C ILE A 66 -14.64 -6.03 7.77
N MET A 67 -14.67 -6.74 8.89
CA MET A 67 -15.36 -8.02 9.01
C MET A 67 -16.78 -7.77 9.50
N GLY A 68 -17.70 -7.73 8.53
CA GLY A 68 -19.13 -7.44 8.72
C GLY A 68 -19.55 -6.07 8.18
N ASN A 69 -20.57 -6.06 7.34
CA ASN A 69 -21.29 -4.88 6.88
C ASN A 69 -22.71 -5.35 6.53
N PRO A 70 -23.75 -4.91 7.26
CA PRO A 70 -23.80 -3.83 8.24
C PRO A 70 -22.92 -4.05 9.48
N VAL A 71 -22.41 -2.92 10.05
CA VAL A 71 -21.55 -2.96 11.23
C VAL A 71 -22.36 -3.02 12.51
N ASN A 72 -21.86 -3.76 13.49
CA ASN A 72 -22.49 -3.96 14.80
C ASN A 72 -21.42 -4.00 15.91
N SER A 73 -21.82 -4.41 17.12
CA SER A 73 -20.90 -4.55 18.25
C SER A 73 -19.77 -5.57 18.01
N ASN A 74 -19.99 -6.57 17.13
CA ASN A 74 -19.06 -7.66 16.85
C ASN A 74 -18.28 -7.43 15.54
N THR A 75 -18.30 -6.23 15.00
CA THR A 75 -17.53 -5.89 13.79
C THR A 75 -16.08 -5.60 14.14
N TRP A 76 -15.16 -6.17 13.37
CA TRP A 76 -13.72 -6.04 13.55
C TRP A 76 -13.07 -5.43 12.31
N ILE A 77 -12.00 -4.69 12.55
CA ILE A 77 -11.07 -4.24 11.51
C ILE A 77 -9.85 -5.16 11.59
N GLN A 78 -9.56 -5.85 10.49
CA GLN A 78 -8.32 -6.58 10.33
C GLN A 78 -7.32 -5.71 9.57
N LEU A 79 -6.09 -5.66 10.07
CA LEU A 79 -4.97 -4.94 9.48
C LEU A 79 -3.74 -5.84 9.50
N GLN A 80 -3.09 -5.98 8.35
CA GLN A 80 -1.83 -6.68 8.21
C GLN A 80 -0.78 -5.69 7.72
N LEU A 81 0.31 -5.55 8.46
CA LEU A 81 1.44 -4.69 8.13
C LEU A 81 2.65 -5.54 7.76
N ALA A 82 3.29 -5.21 6.64
CA ALA A 82 4.53 -5.83 6.19
C ALA A 82 5.79 -5.13 6.74
N LYS A 83 5.63 -3.99 7.37
CA LYS A 83 6.68 -3.23 8.06
C LYS A 83 6.10 -2.40 9.19
N THR A 84 6.93 -1.96 10.12
CA THR A 84 6.57 -0.96 11.13
C THR A 84 6.09 0.33 10.44
N SER A 85 4.91 0.83 10.81
CA SER A 85 4.23 1.95 10.15
C SER A 85 3.48 2.81 11.17
N VAL A 86 3.34 4.10 10.86
CA VAL A 86 2.44 4.99 11.62
C VAL A 86 1.02 4.77 11.11
N VAL A 87 0.14 4.37 12.02
CA VAL A 87 -1.25 4.00 11.71
C VAL A 87 -2.22 4.89 12.47
N ASP A 88 -3.25 5.38 11.76
CA ASP A 88 -4.39 6.07 12.37
C ASP A 88 -5.68 5.46 11.78
N VAL A 89 -6.56 4.99 12.66
CA VAL A 89 -7.83 4.35 12.29
C VAL A 89 -8.98 5.13 12.91
N GLN A 90 -9.85 5.66 12.07
CA GLN A 90 -10.94 6.54 12.48
C GLN A 90 -12.26 6.11 11.84
N VAL A 91 -13.37 6.35 12.56
CA VAL A 91 -14.73 6.28 12.01
C VAL A 91 -15.26 7.71 11.87
N MET A 92 -15.79 8.00 10.70
CA MET A 92 -16.34 9.32 10.37
C MET A 92 -17.81 9.18 10.01
N GLY A 93 -18.60 10.17 10.39
CA GLY A 93 -19.97 10.31 9.92
C GLY A 93 -20.03 10.73 8.44
N ALA A 94 -21.24 10.72 7.88
CA ALA A 94 -21.47 11.16 6.50
C ALA A 94 -21.12 12.65 6.28
N ASP A 95 -21.12 13.45 7.34
CA ASP A 95 -20.73 14.87 7.38
C ASP A 95 -19.20 15.08 7.43
N GLY A 96 -18.42 13.99 7.44
CA GLY A 96 -16.97 14.03 7.51
C GLY A 96 -16.39 14.24 8.91
N ARG A 97 -17.21 14.37 9.95
CA ARG A 97 -16.71 14.50 11.32
C ARG A 97 -16.25 13.16 11.87
N ILE A 98 -15.15 13.17 12.61
CA ILE A 98 -14.66 11.98 13.32
C ILE A 98 -15.61 11.71 14.48
N VAL A 99 -16.30 10.57 14.44
CA VAL A 99 -17.19 10.10 15.52
C VAL A 99 -16.47 9.14 16.47
N LYS A 100 -15.37 8.52 16.00
CA LYS A 100 -14.58 7.61 16.82
C LYS A 100 -13.14 7.51 16.31
N SER A 101 -12.18 7.51 17.21
CA SER A 101 -10.80 7.09 16.96
C SER A 101 -10.60 5.70 17.55
N ILE A 102 -10.08 4.77 16.73
CA ILE A 102 -9.87 3.37 17.11
C ILE A 102 -8.41 3.14 17.48
N HIS A 103 -7.50 3.67 16.67
CA HIS A 103 -6.06 3.60 16.90
C HIS A 103 -5.38 4.86 16.36
N LYS A 104 -4.31 5.30 17.03
CA LYS A 104 -3.40 6.34 16.53
C LYS A 104 -2.01 6.12 17.14
N GLY A 105 -1.05 5.77 16.31
CA GLY A 105 0.33 5.53 16.76
C GLY A 105 1.11 4.64 15.82
N THR A 106 2.32 4.26 16.25
CA THR A 106 3.17 3.33 15.52
C THR A 106 2.74 1.90 15.82
N MET A 107 2.66 1.07 14.80
CA MET A 107 2.40 -0.37 14.88
C MET A 107 3.53 -1.12 14.18
N ASP A 108 4.01 -2.20 14.78
CA ASP A 108 5.06 -3.03 14.21
C ASP A 108 4.54 -3.93 13.07
N ILE A 109 5.46 -4.61 12.38
CA ILE A 109 5.11 -5.67 11.44
C ILE A 109 4.22 -6.71 12.14
N GLY A 110 3.12 -7.11 11.50
CA GLY A 110 2.21 -8.09 12.09
C GLY A 110 0.78 -8.01 11.59
N THR A 111 -0.06 -8.87 12.16
CA THR A 111 -1.50 -8.90 11.91
C THR A 111 -2.25 -8.47 13.17
N TYR A 112 -3.17 -7.54 12.99
CA TYR A 112 -3.93 -6.92 14.06
C TYR A 112 -5.43 -7.09 13.82
N SER A 113 -6.16 -7.27 14.93
CA SER A 113 -7.62 -7.30 14.92
C SER A 113 -8.11 -6.28 15.93
N MET A 114 -8.78 -5.24 15.45
CA MET A 114 -9.26 -4.11 16.24
C MET A 114 -10.78 -4.07 16.24
N PRO A 115 -11.45 -4.04 17.41
CA PRO A 115 -12.90 -3.95 17.45
C PRO A 115 -13.38 -2.59 16.97
N LEU A 116 -14.32 -2.56 16.02
CA LEU A 116 -14.96 -1.33 15.57
C LEU A 116 -15.88 -0.77 16.67
N ASN A 117 -16.51 -1.66 17.46
CA ASN A 117 -17.47 -1.31 18.53
C ASN A 117 -18.54 -0.33 18.05
N ALA A 118 -19.25 -0.70 16.98
CA ALA A 118 -20.28 0.13 16.35
C ALA A 118 -21.64 0.09 17.08
N GLY A 119 -21.74 -0.58 18.22
CA GLY A 119 -23.01 -0.75 18.98
C GLY A 119 -23.68 0.57 19.31
N ASN A 120 -22.92 1.57 19.69
CA ASN A 120 -23.42 2.89 20.10
C ASN A 120 -23.58 3.90 18.96
N LEU A 121 -23.28 3.51 17.72
CA LEU A 121 -23.54 4.36 16.55
C LEU A 121 -25.01 4.32 16.19
N THR A 122 -25.57 5.45 15.78
CA THR A 122 -26.92 5.53 15.24
C THR A 122 -26.99 4.85 13.87
N PRO A 123 -28.15 4.30 13.47
CA PRO A 123 -28.32 3.79 12.11
C PRO A 123 -27.96 4.85 11.06
N GLY A 124 -27.15 4.46 10.06
CA GLY A 124 -26.72 5.38 9.03
C GLY A 124 -25.47 4.92 8.29
N THR A 125 -24.96 5.80 7.43
CA THR A 125 -23.74 5.58 6.67
C THR A 125 -22.55 6.19 7.38
N TYR A 126 -21.47 5.42 7.47
CA TYR A 126 -20.20 5.84 8.05
C TYR A 126 -19.05 5.54 7.09
N ILE A 127 -17.93 6.20 7.32
CA ILE A 127 -16.68 5.98 6.60
C ILE A 127 -15.65 5.55 7.63
N VAL A 128 -15.08 4.35 7.46
CA VAL A 128 -13.88 3.94 8.18
C VAL A 128 -12.67 4.42 7.38
N ARG A 129 -11.87 5.28 7.98
CA ARG A 129 -10.63 5.81 7.41
C ARG A 129 -9.44 5.16 8.08
N LEU A 130 -8.58 4.56 7.29
CA LEU A 130 -7.27 4.05 7.69
C LEU A 130 -6.21 4.94 7.06
N ILE A 131 -5.28 5.44 7.86
CA ILE A 131 -4.09 6.16 7.38
C ILE A 131 -2.87 5.32 7.76
N VAL A 132 -2.04 4.99 6.78
CA VAL A 132 -0.77 4.27 6.97
C VAL A 132 0.34 5.09 6.33
N ASP A 133 1.34 5.50 7.11
CA ASP A 133 2.48 6.32 6.66
C ASP A 133 2.03 7.56 5.85
N LYS A 134 1.00 8.27 6.33
CA LYS A 134 0.37 9.46 5.70
C LYS A 134 -0.49 9.19 4.47
N VAL A 135 -0.61 7.95 3.99
CA VAL A 135 -1.50 7.58 2.89
C VAL A 135 -2.86 7.16 3.46
N SER A 136 -3.93 7.76 2.93
CA SER A 136 -5.30 7.54 3.43
C SER A 136 -6.07 6.54 2.56
N PHE A 137 -6.78 5.64 3.21
CA PHE A 137 -7.66 4.63 2.62
C PHE A 137 -9.01 4.68 3.32
N ILE A 138 -10.08 4.52 2.56
CA ILE A 138 -11.44 4.59 3.09
C ILE A 138 -12.27 3.37 2.70
N LYS A 139 -13.18 2.99 3.59
CA LYS A 139 -14.27 2.03 3.31
C LYS A 139 -15.58 2.57 3.86
N LYS A 140 -16.62 2.54 3.03
CA LYS A 140 -17.99 2.86 3.43
C LYS A 140 -18.57 1.66 4.18
N VAL A 141 -19.25 1.94 5.29
CA VAL A 141 -19.99 0.96 6.09
C VAL A 141 -21.37 1.48 6.43
N ILE A 142 -22.31 0.57 6.71
CA ILE A 142 -23.67 0.86 7.10
C ILE A 142 -23.88 0.32 8.51
N LYS A 143 -24.52 1.14 9.37
CA LYS A 143 -24.97 0.72 10.71
C LYS A 143 -26.47 0.50 10.68
#